data_b74f8eef5ca200d5a749e767a90ec80e
#
_entry.id   b74f8eef5ca200d5a749e767a90ec80e
#
_cell.length_a   1.000
_cell.length_b   1.000
_cell.length_c   1.000
_cell.angle_alpha   90.00
_cell.angle_beta   90.00
_cell.angle_gamma   90.00
#
_symmetry.space_group_name_H-M   'P 1'
#
loop_
_entity.id
_entity.type
_entity.pdbx_description
1 polymer ?
#
loop_
_entity_poly.entity_id
_entity_poly.type
_entity_poly.pdbx_seq_one_letter_code
_entity_poly.pdbx_strand_id
1 'polypeptide(L)'
;MEHTLLQWAHQLGTLEYWQTLLDRFGDLGPLAPITLAVVESFFPPLPLIAIVALNVGAHGGILGFLYSWIGVALGGTLMFLLWRRIVKRCFWKIAGRWPKLEKAQQWVNHFDTSSLFMLMLLPFAPSSFMHLAFGISDFDEKRYLITMLLGKGVMVAMMAVFGQSLVS
;
A
#
# COMPACT_ATOMS: atom_id res chain seq x y z
N MET A 1 4.84 -32.38 13.86
CA MET A 1 4.90 -31.11 13.13
C MET A 1 4.16 -31.10 11.80
N GLU A 2 4.18 -32.17 11.00
CA GLU A 2 3.45 -32.25 9.73
C GLU A 2 1.91 -32.19 9.89
N HIS A 3 1.34 -32.85 10.90
CA HIS A 3 -0.09 -32.80 11.18
C HIS A 3 -0.62 -31.38 11.43
N THR A 4 0.18 -30.54 12.04
CA THR A 4 -0.20 -29.15 12.35
C THR A 4 -0.27 -28.29 11.07
N LEU A 5 0.67 -28.45 10.17
CA LEU A 5 0.71 -27.69 8.90
C LEU A 5 -0.45 -28.07 7.97
N LEU A 6 -0.78 -29.36 7.89
CA LEU A 6 -1.91 -29.84 7.10
C LEU A 6 -3.28 -29.38 7.68
N GLN A 7 -3.40 -29.32 9.01
CA GLN A 7 -4.59 -28.78 9.67
C GLN A 7 -4.75 -27.28 9.40
N TRP A 8 -3.66 -26.50 9.48
CA TRP A 8 -3.67 -25.09 9.12
C TRP A 8 -4.03 -24.86 7.65
N ALA A 9 -3.46 -25.65 6.74
CA ALA A 9 -3.79 -25.57 5.32
C ALA A 9 -5.25 -25.91 5.03
N HIS A 10 -5.81 -26.88 5.74
CA HIS A 10 -7.23 -27.25 5.61
C HIS A 10 -8.15 -26.16 6.17
N GLN A 11 -7.79 -25.56 7.30
CA GLN A 11 -8.56 -24.45 7.90
C GLN A 11 -8.55 -23.20 7.00
N LEU A 12 -7.42 -22.88 6.37
CA LEU A 12 -7.31 -21.77 5.41
C LEU A 12 -8.18 -21.98 4.16
N GLY A 13 -8.57 -23.23 3.87
CA GLY A 13 -9.47 -23.57 2.76
C GLY A 13 -10.95 -23.52 3.10
N THR A 14 -11.34 -23.32 4.37
CA THR A 14 -12.75 -23.33 4.78
C THR A 14 -13.37 -21.93 4.80
N LEU A 15 -14.58 -21.82 4.29
CA LEU A 15 -15.33 -20.55 4.28
C LEU A 15 -15.58 -20.04 5.70
N GLU A 16 -15.82 -20.94 6.65
CA GLU A 16 -16.06 -20.64 8.06
C GLU A 16 -14.87 -19.95 8.74
N TYR A 17 -13.64 -20.35 8.38
CA TYR A 17 -12.44 -19.70 8.90
C TYR A 17 -12.36 -18.23 8.44
N TRP A 18 -12.63 -17.97 7.17
CA TRP A 18 -12.62 -16.62 6.62
C TRP A 18 -13.74 -15.74 7.18
N GLN A 19 -14.93 -16.30 7.38
CA GLN A 19 -16.05 -15.61 8.05
C GLN A 19 -15.68 -15.23 9.48
N THR A 20 -15.15 -16.17 10.27
CA THR A 20 -14.70 -15.91 11.64
C THR A 20 -13.58 -14.86 11.68
N LEU A 21 -12.67 -14.90 10.71
CA LEU A 21 -11.60 -13.91 10.59
C LEU A 21 -12.15 -12.51 10.27
N LEU A 22 -13.12 -12.43 9.35
CA LEU A 22 -13.78 -11.17 8.98
C LEU A 22 -14.56 -10.58 10.17
N ASP A 23 -15.28 -11.40 10.92
CA ASP A 23 -16.02 -10.97 12.10
C ASP A 23 -15.07 -10.42 13.17
N ARG A 24 -14.01 -11.17 13.50
CA ARG A 24 -12.99 -10.71 14.45
C ARG A 24 -12.27 -9.44 13.99
N PHE A 25 -12.03 -9.32 12.69
CA PHE A 25 -11.41 -8.13 12.11
C PHE A 25 -12.35 -6.93 12.19
N GLY A 26 -13.65 -7.14 11.98
CA GLY A 26 -14.70 -6.14 12.16
C GLY A 26 -14.79 -5.63 13.61
N ASP A 27 -14.68 -6.53 14.60
CA ASP A 27 -14.73 -6.22 16.02
C ASP A 27 -13.56 -5.35 16.52
N LEU A 28 -12.42 -5.36 15.82
CA LEU A 28 -11.26 -4.52 16.15
C LEU A 28 -11.45 -3.03 15.80
N GLY A 29 -12.59 -2.68 15.21
CA GLY A 29 -12.92 -1.32 14.80
C GLY A 29 -11.98 -0.76 13.71
N PRO A 30 -11.93 0.58 13.54
CA PRO A 30 -11.23 1.20 12.41
C PRO A 30 -9.70 1.07 12.45
N LEU A 31 -9.11 0.78 13.61
CA LEU A 31 -7.64 0.74 13.76
C LEU A 31 -7.02 -0.44 13.02
N ALA A 32 -7.65 -1.61 13.05
CA ALA A 32 -7.11 -2.81 12.39
C ALA A 32 -7.01 -2.66 10.87
N PRO A 33 -8.09 -2.27 10.14
CA PRO A 33 -8.03 -2.09 8.70
C PRO A 33 -7.05 -1.00 8.27
N ILE A 34 -6.98 0.11 9.01
CA ILE A 34 -6.03 1.20 8.74
C ILE A 34 -4.60 0.70 8.95
N THR A 35 -4.31 0.03 10.08
CA THR A 35 -2.97 -0.48 10.38
C THR A 35 -2.51 -1.50 9.33
N LEU A 36 -3.41 -2.40 8.90
CA LEU A 36 -3.07 -3.38 7.89
C LEU A 36 -2.69 -2.73 6.55
N ALA A 37 -3.42 -1.70 6.14
CA ALA A 37 -3.12 -0.93 4.93
C ALA A 37 -1.84 -0.06 5.07
N VAL A 38 -1.52 0.40 6.29
CA VAL A 38 -0.22 1.06 6.56
C VAL A 38 0.92 0.06 6.42
N VAL A 39 0.78 -1.14 6.99
CA VAL A 39 1.83 -2.18 6.94
C VAL A 39 2.13 -2.62 5.51
N GLU A 40 1.11 -2.67 4.63
CA GLU A 40 1.31 -2.97 3.20
C GLU A 40 2.34 -2.03 2.55
N SER A 41 2.29 -0.74 2.87
CA SER A 41 3.23 0.24 2.31
C SER A 41 4.69 -0.04 2.64
N PHE A 42 4.96 -0.78 3.73
CA PHE A 42 6.29 -1.21 4.15
C PHE A 42 6.66 -2.61 3.67
N PHE A 43 5.66 -3.46 3.43
CA PHE A 43 5.83 -4.86 3.08
C PHE A 43 5.33 -5.15 1.66
N PRO A 44 6.21 -5.06 0.64
CA PRO A 44 5.85 -5.26 -0.77
C PRO A 44 5.13 -6.58 -1.11
N PRO A 45 5.36 -7.70 -0.40
CA PRO A 45 4.67 -8.95 -0.69
C PRO A 45 3.18 -8.97 -0.34
N LEU A 46 2.69 -8.01 0.47
CA LEU A 46 1.28 -7.96 0.84
C LEU A 46 0.45 -7.41 -0.33
N PRO A 47 -0.53 -8.17 -0.84
CA PRO A 47 -1.36 -7.73 -1.96
C PRO A 47 -2.41 -6.72 -1.48
N LEU A 48 -2.26 -5.45 -1.85
CA LEU A 48 -3.19 -4.39 -1.48
C LEU A 48 -4.64 -4.71 -1.85
N ILE A 49 -4.87 -5.37 -2.99
CA ILE A 49 -6.22 -5.75 -3.41
C ILE A 49 -6.91 -6.69 -2.41
N ALA A 50 -6.16 -7.62 -1.80
CA ALA A 50 -6.69 -8.51 -0.77
C ALA A 50 -7.03 -7.75 0.51
N ILE A 51 -6.19 -6.76 0.89
CA ILE A 51 -6.43 -5.91 2.06
C ILE A 51 -7.68 -5.05 1.86
N VAL A 52 -7.83 -4.44 0.68
CA VAL A 52 -9.02 -3.64 0.36
C VAL A 52 -10.28 -4.53 0.35
N ALA A 53 -10.21 -5.72 -0.25
CA ALA A 53 -11.34 -6.67 -0.26
C ALA A 53 -11.72 -7.12 1.16
N LEU A 54 -10.73 -7.40 2.01
CA LEU A 54 -10.95 -7.73 3.43
C LEU A 54 -11.64 -6.57 4.17
N ASN A 55 -11.16 -5.34 4.00
CA ASN A 55 -11.72 -4.17 4.63
C ASN A 55 -13.16 -3.90 4.17
N VAL A 56 -13.42 -4.07 2.87
CA VAL A 56 -14.78 -3.94 2.29
C VAL A 56 -15.70 -5.06 2.79
N GLY A 57 -15.23 -6.29 2.86
CA GLY A 57 -15.99 -7.41 3.38
C GLY A 57 -16.36 -7.26 4.86
N ALA A 58 -15.43 -6.77 5.68
CA ALA A 58 -15.64 -6.62 7.12
C ALA A 58 -16.47 -5.37 7.51
N HIS A 59 -16.32 -4.26 6.77
CA HIS A 59 -16.88 -2.94 7.18
C HIS A 59 -17.85 -2.35 6.14
N GLY A 60 -18.09 -3.05 5.04
CA GLY A 60 -18.89 -2.54 3.92
C GLY A 60 -18.12 -1.61 2.97
N GLY A 61 -18.71 -1.34 1.80
CA GLY A 61 -18.03 -0.68 0.69
C GLY A 61 -17.45 0.69 1.04
N ILE A 62 -18.22 1.56 1.67
CA ILE A 62 -17.79 2.94 1.97
C ILE A 62 -16.73 2.98 3.08
N LEU A 63 -16.98 2.32 4.20
CA LEU A 63 -16.04 2.33 5.33
C LEU A 63 -14.78 1.53 4.99
N GLY A 64 -14.91 0.40 4.31
CA GLY A 64 -13.76 -0.38 3.84
C GLY A 64 -12.88 0.40 2.88
N PHE A 65 -13.48 1.18 1.96
CA PHE A 65 -12.76 2.12 1.11
C PHE A 65 -12.02 3.19 1.93
N LEU A 66 -12.73 3.87 2.85
CA LEU A 66 -12.14 4.96 3.64
C LEU A 66 -10.97 4.47 4.50
N TYR A 67 -11.13 3.34 5.20
CA TYR A 67 -10.07 2.78 6.04
C TYR A 67 -8.85 2.36 5.21
N SER A 68 -9.08 1.73 4.07
CA SER A 68 -8.00 1.35 3.15
C SER A 68 -7.28 2.57 2.60
N TRP A 69 -8.01 3.58 2.15
CA TRP A 69 -7.42 4.81 1.62
C TRP A 69 -6.62 5.57 2.66
N ILE A 70 -7.18 5.77 3.87
CA ILE A 70 -6.47 6.42 4.99
C ILE A 70 -5.20 5.65 5.33
N GLY A 71 -5.26 4.32 5.42
CA GLY A 71 -4.11 3.49 5.72
C GLY A 71 -3.01 3.59 4.65
N VAL A 72 -3.36 3.48 3.37
CA VAL A 72 -2.41 3.63 2.25
C VAL A 72 -1.83 5.04 2.19
N ALA A 73 -2.65 6.06 2.44
CA ALA A 73 -2.21 7.45 2.48
C ALA A 73 -1.20 7.71 3.61
N LEU A 74 -1.50 7.22 4.81
CA LEU A 74 -0.61 7.33 5.97
C LEU A 74 0.68 6.53 5.74
N GLY A 75 0.57 5.25 5.35
CA GLY A 75 1.71 4.38 5.11
C GLY A 75 2.62 4.92 4.02
N GLY A 76 2.05 5.33 2.88
CA GLY A 76 2.78 5.91 1.77
C GLY A 76 3.47 7.23 2.13
N THR A 77 2.79 8.10 2.90
CA THR A 77 3.37 9.36 3.39
C THR A 77 4.54 9.08 4.34
N LEU A 78 4.36 8.18 5.31
CA LEU A 78 5.42 7.80 6.26
C LEU A 78 6.62 7.21 5.52
N MET A 79 6.39 6.31 4.59
CA MET A 79 7.46 5.67 3.80
C MET A 79 8.21 6.68 2.94
N PHE A 80 7.49 7.56 2.23
CA PHE A 80 8.09 8.64 1.44
C PHE A 80 8.93 9.57 2.31
N LEU A 81 8.40 10.03 3.47
CA LEU A 81 9.12 10.94 4.37
C LEU A 81 10.33 10.26 5.03
N LEU A 82 10.23 8.97 5.35
CA LEU A 82 11.35 8.18 5.85
C LEU A 82 12.52 8.21 4.84
N TRP A 83 12.24 7.92 3.57
CA TRP A 83 13.24 7.97 2.51
C TRP A 83 13.74 9.39 2.26
N ARG A 84 12.86 10.38 2.27
CA ARG A 84 13.19 11.79 2.03
C ARG A 84 14.07 12.38 3.13
N ARG A 85 13.71 12.18 4.38
CA ARG A 85 14.34 12.88 5.51
C ARG A 85 15.49 12.10 6.14
N ILE A 86 15.34 10.78 6.25
CA ILE A 86 16.34 9.95 6.94
C ILE A 86 17.33 9.39 5.93
N VAL A 87 16.84 8.65 4.95
CA VAL A 87 17.73 7.93 4.05
C VAL A 87 18.46 8.87 3.11
N LYS A 88 17.76 9.86 2.53
CA LYS A 88 18.42 10.87 1.66
C LYS A 88 19.57 11.58 2.37
N ARG A 89 19.38 11.98 3.64
CA ARG A 89 20.44 12.66 4.43
C ARG A 89 21.62 11.76 4.79
N CYS A 90 21.34 10.53 5.24
CA CYS A 90 22.37 9.57 5.58
C CYS A 90 23.08 9.03 4.33
N PHE A 91 22.33 8.87 3.27
CA PHE A 91 22.77 8.18 2.06
C PHE A 91 23.67 9.06 1.17
N TRP A 92 23.47 10.38 1.13
CA TRP A 92 24.37 11.26 0.35
C TRP A 92 25.81 11.19 0.84
N LYS A 93 26.05 10.81 2.07
CA LYS A 93 27.41 10.53 2.58
C LYS A 93 27.98 9.19 2.09
N ILE A 94 27.10 8.24 1.71
CA ILE A 94 27.46 6.87 1.35
C ILE A 94 27.18 6.57 -0.13
N ALA A 95 26.15 7.15 -0.71
CA ALA A 95 25.54 6.81 -2.01
C ALA A 95 26.20 7.43 -3.22
N GLY A 96 27.19 8.30 -3.07
CA GLY A 96 28.06 8.66 -4.20
C GLY A 96 28.76 7.46 -4.86
N ARG A 97 28.39 6.22 -4.45
CA ARG A 97 28.94 4.95 -4.91
C ARG A 97 27.93 3.89 -5.36
N TRP A 98 26.60 4.19 -5.40
CA TRP A 98 25.60 3.18 -5.75
C TRP A 98 24.90 3.49 -7.07
N PRO A 99 25.31 2.86 -8.18
CA PRO A 99 24.76 3.12 -9.52
C PRO A 99 23.24 2.88 -9.65
N LYS A 100 22.67 2.01 -8.78
CA LYS A 100 21.22 1.72 -8.79
C LYS A 100 20.38 2.92 -8.35
N LEU A 101 20.92 3.78 -7.49
CA LEU A 101 20.21 4.97 -7.00
C LEU A 101 20.23 6.12 -7.99
N GLU A 102 21.35 6.29 -8.68
CA GLU A 102 21.42 7.23 -9.80
C GLU A 102 20.42 6.88 -10.89
N LYS A 103 20.29 5.60 -11.20
CA LYS A 103 19.27 5.12 -12.15
C LYS A 103 17.84 5.40 -11.65
N ALA A 104 17.56 5.20 -10.37
CA ALA A 104 16.25 5.53 -9.80
C ALA A 104 15.95 7.03 -9.85
N GLN A 105 16.93 7.89 -9.57
CA GLN A 105 16.78 9.35 -9.71
C GLN A 105 16.59 9.76 -11.17
N GLN A 106 17.39 9.24 -12.09
CA GLN A 106 17.25 9.49 -13.52
C GLN A 106 15.87 9.06 -14.01
N TRP A 107 15.38 7.91 -13.55
CA TRP A 107 14.04 7.42 -13.88
C TRP A 107 12.95 8.39 -13.38
N VAL A 108 13.04 8.87 -12.15
CA VAL A 108 12.08 9.86 -11.59
C VAL A 108 12.10 11.18 -12.36
N ASN A 109 13.25 11.62 -12.87
CA ASN A 109 13.37 12.88 -13.60
C ASN A 109 12.57 12.91 -14.93
N HIS A 110 12.13 11.75 -15.43
CA HIS A 110 11.26 11.64 -16.60
C HIS A 110 9.76 11.79 -16.24
N PHE A 111 9.41 11.82 -14.96
CA PHE A 111 8.02 11.93 -14.52
C PHE A 111 7.62 13.38 -14.27
N ASP A 112 6.54 13.78 -14.90
CA ASP A 112 5.76 14.93 -14.52
C ASP A 112 4.63 14.53 -13.54
N THR A 113 3.84 15.50 -13.10
CA THR A 113 2.72 15.24 -12.17
C THR A 113 1.66 14.32 -12.78
N SER A 114 1.42 14.42 -14.09
CA SER A 114 0.40 13.61 -14.80
C SER A 114 0.85 12.16 -14.91
N SER A 115 2.10 11.95 -15.31
CA SER A 115 2.71 10.61 -15.39
C SER A 115 2.76 9.94 -14.03
N LEU A 116 3.10 10.70 -12.98
CA LEU A 116 3.07 10.20 -11.60
C LEU A 116 1.64 9.79 -11.20
N PHE A 117 0.62 10.61 -11.52
CA PHE A 117 -0.76 10.28 -11.23
C PHE A 117 -1.19 8.97 -11.90
N MET A 118 -0.91 8.83 -13.19
CA MET A 118 -1.19 7.59 -13.92
C MET A 118 -0.51 6.37 -13.30
N LEU A 119 0.72 6.55 -12.88
CA LEU A 119 1.49 5.48 -12.23
C LEU A 119 0.88 5.09 -10.86
N MET A 120 0.34 6.07 -10.10
CA MET A 120 -0.32 5.82 -8.82
C MET A 120 -1.70 5.14 -8.97
N LEU A 121 -2.30 5.18 -10.16
CA LEU A 121 -3.54 4.44 -10.47
C LEU A 121 -3.30 2.96 -10.70
N LEU A 122 -2.07 2.54 -11.03
CA LEU A 122 -1.77 1.16 -11.37
C LEU A 122 -1.77 0.28 -10.10
N PRO A 123 -2.67 -0.72 -10.04
CA PRO A 123 -2.79 -1.58 -8.87
C PRO A 123 -1.59 -2.52 -8.65
N PHE A 124 -0.82 -2.76 -9.72
CA PHE A 124 0.34 -3.66 -9.72
C PHE A 124 1.68 -2.92 -9.59
N ALA A 125 1.67 -1.59 -9.57
CA ALA A 125 2.89 -0.83 -9.36
C ALA A 125 3.40 -1.04 -7.91
N PRO A 126 4.67 -1.42 -7.72
CA PRO A 126 5.20 -1.67 -6.38
C PRO A 126 5.27 -0.37 -5.57
N SER A 127 4.27 -0.16 -4.72
CA SER A 127 4.09 1.07 -3.93
C SER A 127 5.35 1.46 -3.17
N SER A 128 5.99 0.51 -2.50
CA SER A 128 7.20 0.75 -1.71
C SER A 128 8.36 1.26 -2.57
N PHE A 129 8.53 0.73 -3.80
CA PHE A 129 9.55 1.21 -4.72
C PHE A 129 9.28 2.66 -5.16
N MET A 130 8.01 3.02 -5.39
CA MET A 130 7.62 4.37 -5.75
C MET A 130 7.95 5.36 -4.63
N HIS A 131 7.56 5.04 -3.39
CA HIS A 131 7.86 5.87 -2.22
C HIS A 131 9.37 6.04 -2.02
N LEU A 132 10.16 4.98 -2.26
CA LEU A 132 11.62 5.03 -2.23
C LEU A 132 12.17 5.94 -3.33
N ALA A 133 11.84 5.68 -4.60
CA ALA A 133 12.41 6.38 -5.74
C ALA A 133 12.12 7.88 -5.69
N PHE A 134 10.86 8.26 -5.45
CA PHE A 134 10.46 9.66 -5.30
C PHE A 134 10.95 10.28 -3.99
N GLY A 135 11.06 9.50 -2.92
CA GLY A 135 11.60 9.94 -1.63
C GLY A 135 13.06 10.38 -1.71
N ILE A 136 13.91 9.64 -2.41
CA ILE A 136 15.34 9.99 -2.57
C ILE A 136 15.60 10.99 -3.70
N SER A 137 14.65 11.20 -4.61
CA SER A 137 14.78 12.14 -5.74
C SER A 137 14.65 13.61 -5.30
N ASP A 138 14.76 14.54 -6.26
CA ASP A 138 14.51 15.97 -6.06
C ASP A 138 13.10 16.39 -6.47
N PHE A 139 12.21 15.42 -6.72
CA PHE A 139 10.81 15.69 -7.03
C PHE A 139 10.15 16.46 -5.89
N ASP A 140 9.28 17.41 -6.20
CA ASP A 140 8.61 18.25 -5.22
C ASP A 140 7.76 17.44 -4.24
N GLU A 141 7.97 17.63 -2.94
CA GLU A 141 7.32 16.89 -1.86
C GLU A 141 5.79 17.07 -1.87
N LYS A 142 5.34 18.32 -2.03
CA LYS A 142 3.89 18.62 -2.01
C LYS A 142 3.20 18.04 -3.21
N ARG A 143 3.80 18.18 -4.40
CA ARG A 143 3.26 17.58 -5.64
C ARG A 143 3.18 16.07 -5.52
N TYR A 144 4.24 15.44 -4.99
CA TYR A 144 4.24 14.00 -4.78
C TYR A 144 3.10 13.55 -3.85
N LEU A 145 3.00 14.15 -2.66
CA LEU A 145 2.00 13.79 -1.66
C LEU A 145 0.57 13.98 -2.16
N ILE A 146 0.28 15.12 -2.78
CA ILE A 146 -1.06 15.40 -3.34
C ILE A 146 -1.40 14.39 -4.44
N THR A 147 -0.48 14.16 -5.36
CA THR A 147 -0.69 13.24 -6.48
C THR A 147 -0.85 11.79 -5.98
N MET A 148 -0.05 11.40 -5.00
CA MET A 148 -0.15 10.09 -4.35
C MET A 148 -1.51 9.92 -3.65
N LEU A 149 -1.95 10.90 -2.86
CA LEU A 149 -3.25 10.85 -2.17
C LEU A 149 -4.41 10.70 -3.15
N LEU A 150 -4.43 11.49 -4.21
CA LEU A 150 -5.49 11.46 -5.22
C LEU A 150 -5.42 10.16 -6.05
N GLY A 151 -4.26 9.80 -6.57
CA GLY A 151 -4.09 8.61 -7.40
C GLY A 151 -4.39 7.31 -6.64
N LYS A 152 -3.87 7.19 -5.42
CA LYS A 152 -4.18 6.05 -4.54
C LYS A 152 -5.64 6.04 -4.10
N GLY A 153 -6.26 7.21 -3.91
CA GLY A 153 -7.70 7.31 -3.62
C GLY A 153 -8.55 6.70 -4.73
N VAL A 154 -8.29 7.09 -5.97
CA VAL A 154 -8.99 6.54 -7.14
C VAL A 154 -8.71 5.04 -7.30
N MET A 155 -7.45 4.62 -7.16
CA MET A 155 -7.06 3.21 -7.25
C MET A 155 -7.79 2.36 -6.19
N VAL A 156 -7.78 2.78 -4.91
CA VAL A 156 -8.47 2.06 -3.83
C VAL A 156 -9.99 2.06 -4.03
N ALA A 157 -10.57 3.14 -4.56
CA ALA A 157 -11.99 3.19 -4.89
C ALA A 157 -12.36 2.14 -5.96
N MET A 158 -11.54 2.04 -7.03
CA MET A 158 -11.74 1.00 -8.04
C MET A 158 -11.64 -0.40 -7.41
N MET A 159 -10.62 -0.66 -6.58
CA MET A 159 -10.47 -1.93 -5.89
C MET A 159 -11.64 -2.24 -4.95
N ALA A 160 -12.17 -1.22 -4.25
CA ALA A 160 -13.32 -1.39 -3.36
C ALA A 160 -14.58 -1.80 -4.12
N VAL A 161 -14.84 -1.19 -5.28
CA VAL A 161 -15.96 -1.57 -6.16
C VAL A 161 -15.80 -3.01 -6.66
N PHE A 162 -14.61 -3.38 -7.13
CA PHE A 162 -14.34 -4.76 -7.55
C PHE A 162 -14.41 -5.74 -6.37
N GLY A 163 -13.86 -5.37 -5.20
CA GLY A 163 -13.90 -6.20 -4.00
C GLY A 163 -15.34 -6.46 -3.53
N GLN A 164 -16.21 -5.46 -3.61
CA GLN A 164 -17.62 -5.61 -3.26
C GLN A 164 -18.34 -6.59 -4.20
N SER A 165 -18.03 -6.58 -5.50
CA SER A 165 -18.60 -7.52 -6.47
C SER A 165 -18.11 -8.98 -6.30
N LEU A 166 -17.02 -9.20 -5.55
CA LEU A 166 -16.51 -10.54 -5.25
C LEU A 166 -17.11 -11.12 -3.96
N VAL A 167 -17.68 -10.27 -3.10
CA VAL A 167 -18.22 -10.65 -1.78
C VAL A 167 -19.76 -10.68 -1.79
N SER A 168 -20.40 -10.06 -2.80
CA SER A 168 -21.85 -10.09 -3.03
C SER A 168 -22.26 -11.34 -3.81
#